data_12ee910afa76fce99a93816d18b30858
#
_entry.id   12ee910afa76fce99a93816d18b30858
#
_cell.length_a   1.000
_cell.length_b   1.000
_cell.length_c   1.000
_cell.angle_alpha   90.00
_cell.angle_beta   90.00
_cell.angle_gamma   90.00
#
_symmetry.space_group_name_H-M   'P 1'
#
loop_
_entity.id
_entity.type
_entity.pdbx_description
1 polymer ?
#
loop_
_entity_poly.entity_id
_entity_poly.type
_entity_poly.pdbx_seq_one_letter_code
_entity_poly.pdbx_strand_id
1 'polypeptide(L)'
;ILVWCVWKKKKLKSDKTTTIKTENICLLCASLVLLALQFVVIWNAVFRTAWDPGAVWYGAHFVEMGDQDGINSMGYYFSVYPNNLLLVWIYSIVLKLNDVIGTPISNGTMLLALFQCIFVTGAGACLYKTVRHFADQKIAWIAYGFYFILGGLSAWIMIPYSDSTGIIFPVFLFWLYVKLKETESAKKKCVLLFLMFFLCYIGFEIKPMAAVVVIAIVAVEGIHFAGRLLKKQSVWKKSLLAYCLAAVLGLGAAAGGVSAVVGSMHFPVVTDTVLGWQHHMMLGLNKDTNGGYSQADFDYSTSFSSAEEQHAAELKEIGKRLKDFGVGGYLQHFVKKSARNYFDGCFGWGGLGETFYTEIFPERGTVLCSL
;
A
#
# COMPACT_ATOMS: atom_id res chain seq x y z
N ILE A 1 -4.11 21.24 11.81
CA ILE A 1 -4.33 22.17 12.96
C ILE A 1 -4.73 21.37 14.20
N LEU A 2 -5.67 20.43 14.16
CA LEU A 2 -6.07 19.59 15.32
C LEU A 2 -4.90 18.76 15.89
N VAL A 3 -4.04 18.19 15.05
CA VAL A 3 -2.86 17.41 15.46
C VAL A 3 -1.83 18.30 16.18
N TRP A 4 -1.70 19.58 15.79
CA TRP A 4 -0.76 20.52 16.41
C TRP A 4 -1.22 20.99 17.79
N CYS A 5 -2.52 21.10 18.05
CA CYS A 5 -3.08 21.46 19.36
C CYS A 5 -2.94 20.36 20.41
N VAL A 6 -2.94 19.09 20.01
CA VAL A 6 -2.74 17.92 20.91
C VAL A 6 -1.27 17.79 21.33
N TRP A 7 -0.34 18.26 20.51
CA TRP A 7 1.12 18.11 20.73
C TRP A 7 1.66 18.85 21.99
N LYS A 8 0.89 19.77 22.58
CA LYS A 8 1.32 20.59 23.74
C LYS A 8 0.94 20.01 25.11
N LYS A 9 0.28 18.88 25.23
CA LYS A 9 -0.15 18.32 26.53
C LYS A 9 0.78 17.27 27.09
N LYS A 10 1.57 17.71 28.08
CA LYS A 10 2.18 17.02 29.25
C LYS A 10 2.59 15.55 29.08
N LYS A 11 3.90 15.33 29.03
CA LYS A 11 4.54 14.12 29.57
C LYS A 11 4.13 13.92 31.04
N LEU A 12 3.17 13.06 31.28
CA LEU A 12 2.93 12.51 32.62
C LEU A 12 4.05 11.50 32.90
N LYS A 13 4.89 11.80 33.91
CA LYS A 13 5.81 10.85 34.53
C LYS A 13 4.96 9.83 35.28
N SER A 14 4.88 8.61 34.83
CA SER A 14 4.36 7.44 35.54
C SER A 14 5.37 6.30 35.40
N ASP A 15 5.39 5.39 36.33
CA ASP A 15 6.25 4.19 36.43
C ASP A 15 6.36 3.45 35.07
N LYS A 16 7.35 3.85 34.26
CA LYS A 16 7.29 3.71 32.81
C LYS A 16 7.65 2.32 32.29
N THR A 17 8.46 1.54 32.99
CA THR A 17 9.03 0.31 32.44
C THR A 17 8.11 -0.90 32.52
N THR A 18 7.44 -1.07 33.62
CA THR A 18 6.52 -2.20 33.87
C THR A 18 5.26 -2.02 33.04
N THR A 19 4.72 -0.80 32.99
CA THR A 19 3.53 -0.45 32.18
C THR A 19 3.76 -0.65 30.69
N ILE A 20 4.94 -0.27 30.16
CA ILE A 20 5.28 -0.43 28.73
C ILE A 20 5.42 -1.92 28.36
N LYS A 21 6.00 -2.77 29.22
CA LYS A 21 6.10 -4.21 28.96
C LYS A 21 4.73 -4.85 28.90
N THR A 22 3.86 -4.56 29.84
CA THR A 22 2.48 -5.08 29.87
C THR A 22 1.69 -4.61 28.65
N GLU A 23 1.79 -3.33 28.29
CA GLU A 23 1.15 -2.76 27.11
C GLU A 23 1.58 -3.45 25.80
N ASN A 24 2.88 -3.75 25.67
CA ASN A 24 3.40 -4.48 24.51
C ASN A 24 2.92 -5.95 24.46
N ILE A 25 2.81 -6.61 25.61
CA ILE A 25 2.27 -7.96 25.71
C ILE A 25 0.79 -7.96 25.32
N CYS A 26 0.00 -7.02 25.84
CA CYS A 26 -1.41 -6.90 25.46
C CYS A 26 -1.59 -6.65 23.95
N LEU A 27 -0.76 -5.78 23.35
CA LEU A 27 -0.80 -5.52 21.91
C LEU A 27 -0.43 -6.78 21.12
N LEU A 28 0.58 -7.52 21.55
CA LEU A 28 0.96 -8.80 20.93
C LEU A 28 -0.19 -9.81 21.01
N CYS A 29 -0.79 -9.98 22.19
CA CYS A 29 -1.94 -10.88 22.37
C CYS A 29 -3.12 -10.47 21.48
N ALA A 30 -3.46 -9.19 21.44
CA ALA A 30 -4.53 -8.69 20.56
C ALA A 30 -4.22 -8.91 19.06
N SER A 31 -2.95 -8.74 18.66
CA SER A 31 -2.50 -9.03 17.29
C SER A 31 -2.56 -10.52 16.96
N LEU A 32 -2.22 -11.41 17.90
CA LEU A 32 -2.34 -12.85 17.72
C LEU A 32 -3.81 -13.30 17.63
N VAL A 33 -4.69 -12.68 18.42
CA VAL A 33 -6.14 -12.92 18.30
C VAL A 33 -6.64 -12.48 16.92
N LEU A 34 -6.21 -11.32 16.43
CA LEU A 34 -6.56 -10.88 15.07
C LEU A 34 -6.09 -11.88 14.02
N LEU A 35 -4.84 -12.32 14.08
CA LEU A 35 -4.32 -13.34 13.15
C LEU A 35 -5.10 -14.65 13.22
N ALA A 36 -5.48 -15.09 14.42
CA ALA A 36 -6.27 -16.30 14.58
C ALA A 36 -7.68 -16.17 13.94
N LEU A 37 -8.33 -15.02 14.11
CA LEU A 37 -9.61 -14.73 13.47
C LEU A 37 -9.48 -14.64 11.94
N GLN A 38 -8.44 -13.97 11.45
CA GLN A 38 -8.13 -13.91 10.02
C GLN A 38 -7.90 -15.31 9.44
N PHE A 39 -7.18 -16.18 10.17
CA PHE A 39 -6.99 -17.57 9.78
C PHE A 39 -8.33 -18.30 9.63
N VAL A 40 -9.25 -18.16 10.60
CA VAL A 40 -10.57 -18.78 10.53
C VAL A 40 -11.37 -18.28 9.32
N VAL A 41 -11.34 -16.98 9.05
CA VAL A 41 -12.03 -16.40 7.88
C VAL A 41 -11.43 -16.95 6.59
N ILE A 42 -10.11 -16.91 6.44
CA ILE A 42 -9.42 -17.36 5.23
C ILE A 42 -9.62 -18.87 5.02
N TRP A 43 -9.53 -19.66 6.09
CA TRP A 43 -9.76 -21.12 6.00
C TRP A 43 -11.10 -21.48 5.39
N ASN A 44 -12.15 -20.69 5.67
CA ASN A 44 -13.50 -20.96 5.23
C ASN A 44 -13.92 -20.24 3.95
N ALA A 45 -13.26 -19.12 3.59
CA ALA A 45 -13.79 -18.18 2.61
C ALA A 45 -12.78 -17.68 1.57
N VAL A 46 -11.50 -18.11 1.61
CA VAL A 46 -10.51 -17.69 0.61
C VAL A 46 -10.89 -18.16 -0.79
N PHE A 47 -10.71 -17.30 -1.77
CA PHE A 47 -10.93 -17.63 -3.17
C PHE A 47 -9.95 -16.89 -4.08
N ARG A 48 -9.81 -17.37 -5.31
CA ARG A 48 -8.98 -16.76 -6.36
C ARG A 48 -9.86 -16.01 -7.35
N THR A 49 -9.47 -14.78 -7.65
CA THR A 49 -10.16 -13.96 -8.65
C THR A 49 -9.57 -14.16 -10.04
N ALA A 50 -10.29 -13.70 -11.07
CA ALA A 50 -9.85 -13.75 -12.47
C ALA A 50 -9.16 -12.45 -12.95
N TRP A 51 -9.21 -11.33 -12.18
CA TRP A 51 -8.64 -10.03 -12.57
C TRP A 51 -7.23 -9.82 -11.99
N ASP A 52 -6.77 -8.60 -11.72
CA ASP A 52 -5.39 -8.32 -11.29
C ASP A 52 -4.83 -9.23 -10.19
N PRO A 53 -5.54 -9.54 -9.09
CA PRO A 53 -5.03 -10.48 -8.10
C PRO A 53 -4.82 -11.88 -8.67
N GLY A 54 -5.68 -12.30 -9.61
CA GLY A 54 -5.52 -13.56 -10.33
C GLY A 54 -4.29 -13.56 -11.22
N ALA A 55 -4.03 -12.47 -11.95
CA ALA A 55 -2.84 -12.33 -12.78
C ALA A 55 -1.55 -12.38 -11.92
N VAL A 56 -1.54 -11.71 -10.78
CA VAL A 56 -0.42 -11.76 -9.82
C VAL A 56 -0.22 -13.19 -9.27
N TRP A 57 -1.32 -13.89 -8.96
CA TRP A 57 -1.27 -15.27 -8.49
C TRP A 57 -0.68 -16.21 -9.56
N TYR A 58 -1.19 -16.12 -10.82
CA TYR A 58 -0.68 -16.94 -11.93
C TYR A 58 0.80 -16.63 -12.21
N GLY A 59 1.17 -15.33 -12.27
CA GLY A 59 2.56 -14.95 -12.44
C GLY A 59 3.48 -15.53 -11.37
N ALA A 60 3.06 -15.49 -10.10
CA ALA A 60 3.81 -16.05 -8.99
C ALA A 60 3.94 -17.58 -9.09
N HIS A 61 2.87 -18.26 -9.49
CA HIS A 61 2.85 -19.70 -9.66
C HIS A 61 3.75 -20.17 -10.82
N PHE A 62 3.71 -19.48 -11.97
CA PHE A 62 4.59 -19.79 -13.09
C PHE A 62 6.07 -19.57 -12.74
N VAL A 63 6.39 -18.52 -11.98
CA VAL A 63 7.77 -18.27 -11.49
C VAL A 63 8.20 -19.34 -10.48
N GLU A 64 7.30 -19.74 -9.59
CA GLU A 64 7.56 -20.81 -8.60
C GLU A 64 7.86 -22.14 -9.29
N MET A 65 7.06 -22.51 -10.28
CA MET A 65 7.20 -23.76 -11.07
C MET A 65 8.37 -23.72 -12.09
N GLY A 66 8.92 -22.53 -12.39
CA GLY A 66 9.88 -22.36 -13.48
C GLY A 66 9.26 -22.57 -14.87
N ASP A 67 7.94 -22.35 -15.00
CA ASP A 67 7.20 -22.49 -16.25
C ASP A 67 7.41 -21.28 -17.16
N GLN A 68 8.39 -21.38 -18.08
CA GLN A 68 8.73 -20.30 -18.99
C GLN A 68 7.61 -19.97 -19.98
N ASP A 69 6.81 -20.94 -20.41
CA ASP A 69 5.68 -20.69 -21.32
C ASP A 69 4.57 -19.92 -20.60
N GLY A 70 4.29 -20.28 -19.37
CA GLY A 70 3.39 -19.55 -18.49
C GLY A 70 3.88 -18.10 -18.25
N ILE A 71 5.17 -17.90 -17.93
CA ILE A 71 5.78 -16.57 -17.78
C ILE A 71 5.60 -15.74 -19.06
N ASN A 72 5.89 -16.33 -20.23
CA ASN A 72 5.78 -15.65 -21.52
C ASN A 72 4.32 -15.26 -21.84
N SER A 73 3.36 -16.09 -21.47
CA SER A 73 1.94 -15.82 -21.69
C SER A 73 1.44 -14.59 -20.93
N MET A 74 2.10 -14.23 -19.81
CA MET A 74 1.76 -13.08 -18.98
C MET A 74 2.47 -11.79 -19.41
N GLY A 75 3.31 -11.83 -20.45
CA GLY A 75 4.15 -10.71 -20.88
C GLY A 75 3.35 -9.44 -21.19
N TYR A 76 2.21 -9.55 -21.88
CA TYR A 76 1.35 -8.39 -22.18
C TYR A 76 0.81 -7.75 -20.89
N TYR A 77 0.25 -8.54 -19.96
CA TYR A 77 -0.31 -8.01 -18.73
C TYR A 77 0.74 -7.25 -17.90
N PHE A 78 1.95 -7.85 -17.71
CA PHE A 78 3.01 -7.21 -16.93
C PHE A 78 3.73 -6.10 -17.71
N SER A 79 3.58 -6.00 -19.02
CA SER A 79 4.00 -4.83 -19.80
C SER A 79 3.09 -3.63 -19.50
N VAL A 80 1.79 -3.86 -19.34
CA VAL A 80 0.80 -2.82 -18.99
C VAL A 80 0.89 -2.43 -17.51
N TYR A 81 1.08 -3.41 -16.63
CA TYR A 81 1.08 -3.25 -15.16
C TYR A 81 2.35 -3.80 -14.48
N PRO A 82 3.54 -3.25 -14.80
CA PRO A 82 4.82 -3.75 -14.26
C PRO A 82 4.97 -3.56 -12.75
N ASN A 83 4.20 -2.65 -12.15
CA ASN A 83 4.15 -2.43 -10.70
C ASN A 83 3.70 -3.67 -9.90
N ASN A 84 3.10 -4.66 -10.53
CA ASN A 84 2.71 -5.92 -9.88
C ASN A 84 3.87 -6.93 -9.78
N LEU A 85 4.97 -6.74 -10.53
CA LEU A 85 6.06 -7.72 -10.62
C LEU A 85 6.79 -7.98 -9.30
N LEU A 86 7.00 -6.94 -8.48
CA LEU A 86 7.62 -7.16 -7.16
C LEU A 86 6.75 -8.05 -6.29
N LEU A 87 5.43 -7.87 -6.33
CA LEU A 87 4.50 -8.71 -5.57
C LEU A 87 4.49 -10.15 -6.10
N VAL A 88 4.55 -10.34 -7.42
CA VAL A 88 4.73 -11.65 -8.06
C VAL A 88 5.97 -12.36 -7.51
N TRP A 89 7.10 -11.67 -7.46
CA TRP A 89 8.35 -12.26 -6.92
C TRP A 89 8.20 -12.64 -5.44
N ILE A 90 7.64 -11.77 -4.62
CA ILE A 90 7.41 -12.07 -3.19
C ILE A 90 6.51 -13.29 -3.04
N TYR A 91 5.42 -13.35 -3.79
CA TYR A 91 4.47 -14.46 -3.72
C TYR A 91 5.07 -15.78 -4.23
N SER A 92 5.89 -15.74 -5.29
CA SER A 92 6.59 -16.95 -5.78
C SER A 92 7.52 -17.54 -4.73
N ILE A 93 8.22 -16.70 -3.94
CA ILE A 93 9.05 -17.16 -2.83
C ILE A 93 8.20 -17.80 -1.74
N VAL A 94 7.05 -17.21 -1.39
CA VAL A 94 6.16 -17.77 -0.36
C VAL A 94 5.63 -19.14 -0.79
N LEU A 95 5.24 -19.31 -2.05
CA LEU A 95 4.81 -20.58 -2.61
C LEU A 95 5.95 -21.62 -2.57
N LYS A 96 7.13 -21.25 -3.04
CA LYS A 96 8.32 -22.12 -3.06
C LYS A 96 8.77 -22.54 -1.66
N LEU A 97 8.71 -21.65 -0.68
CA LEU A 97 9.02 -21.98 0.72
C LEU A 97 8.00 -22.97 1.30
N ASN A 98 6.72 -22.86 0.93
CA ASN A 98 5.70 -23.83 1.33
C ASN A 98 6.02 -25.24 0.85
N ASP A 99 6.44 -25.40 -0.39
CA ASP A 99 6.82 -26.69 -0.96
C ASP A 99 8.05 -27.28 -0.27
N VAL A 100 9.06 -26.44 0.02
CA VAL A 100 10.26 -26.89 0.72
C VAL A 100 9.99 -27.30 2.16
N ILE A 101 9.13 -26.53 2.87
CA ILE A 101 8.80 -26.81 4.27
C ILE A 101 7.79 -27.98 4.39
N GLY A 102 7.02 -28.23 3.33
CA GLY A 102 6.00 -29.29 3.31
C GLY A 102 4.85 -29.00 4.29
N THR A 103 4.35 -27.74 4.29
CA THR A 103 3.23 -27.40 5.17
C THR A 103 1.95 -28.14 4.74
N PRO A 104 0.98 -28.37 5.64
CA PRO A 104 -0.30 -28.98 5.27
C PRO A 104 -1.20 -28.07 4.44
N ILE A 105 -0.75 -26.84 4.12
CA ILE A 105 -1.50 -25.88 3.32
C ILE A 105 -1.21 -26.11 1.83
N SER A 106 -1.97 -27.00 1.23
CA SER A 106 -1.88 -27.31 -0.21
C SER A 106 -2.49 -26.22 -1.10
N ASN A 107 -3.36 -25.36 -0.55
CA ASN A 107 -3.99 -24.28 -1.30
C ASN A 107 -3.08 -23.03 -1.29
N GLY A 108 -2.39 -22.78 -2.40
CA GLY A 108 -1.49 -21.63 -2.55
C GLY A 108 -2.18 -20.28 -2.36
N THR A 109 -3.45 -20.13 -2.77
CA THR A 109 -4.22 -18.89 -2.53
C THR A 109 -4.42 -18.65 -1.03
N MET A 110 -4.74 -19.70 -0.28
CA MET A 110 -4.87 -19.61 1.17
C MET A 110 -3.55 -19.22 1.84
N LEU A 111 -2.45 -19.80 1.41
CA LEU A 111 -1.13 -19.47 1.93
C LEU A 111 -0.78 -17.99 1.71
N LEU A 112 -1.01 -17.47 0.50
CA LEU A 112 -0.75 -16.06 0.18
C LEU A 112 -1.67 -15.11 0.95
N ALA A 113 -2.94 -15.48 1.14
CA ALA A 113 -3.88 -14.73 1.97
C ALA A 113 -3.45 -14.70 3.44
N LEU A 114 -2.96 -15.81 3.99
CA LEU A 114 -2.39 -15.85 5.34
C LEU A 114 -1.10 -15.04 5.45
N PHE A 115 -0.26 -15.07 4.43
CA PHE A 115 0.96 -14.27 4.38
C PHE A 115 0.62 -12.76 4.43
N GLN A 116 -0.32 -12.27 3.63
CA GLN A 116 -0.71 -10.85 3.68
C GLN A 116 -1.30 -10.42 5.03
N CYS A 117 -1.96 -11.33 5.77
CA CYS A 117 -2.48 -11.02 7.10
C CYS A 117 -1.41 -10.60 8.10
N ILE A 118 -0.15 -11.02 7.91
CA ILE A 118 0.97 -10.56 8.70
C ILE A 118 1.15 -9.04 8.55
N PHE A 119 1.05 -8.53 7.31
CA PHE A 119 1.16 -7.10 7.01
C PHE A 119 -0.05 -6.31 7.52
N VAL A 120 -1.26 -6.87 7.33
CA VAL A 120 -2.49 -6.27 7.84
C VAL A 120 -2.44 -6.15 9.37
N THR A 121 -2.08 -7.21 10.06
CA THR A 121 -1.95 -7.21 11.52
C THR A 121 -0.82 -6.29 12.00
N GLY A 122 0.32 -6.31 11.31
CA GLY A 122 1.45 -5.42 11.57
C GLY A 122 1.09 -3.95 11.43
N ALA A 123 0.26 -3.59 10.43
CA ALA A 123 -0.23 -2.22 10.27
C ALA A 123 -1.05 -1.76 11.47
N GLY A 124 -1.93 -2.63 12.02
CA GLY A 124 -2.67 -2.34 13.25
C GLY A 124 -1.76 -2.07 14.45
N ALA A 125 -0.72 -2.90 14.62
CA ALA A 125 0.25 -2.71 15.69
C ALA A 125 1.04 -1.40 15.52
N CYS A 126 1.44 -1.05 14.29
CA CYS A 126 2.10 0.23 14.00
C CYS A 126 1.16 1.42 14.23
N LEU A 127 -0.11 1.31 13.84
CA LEU A 127 -1.13 2.32 14.11
C LEU A 127 -1.26 2.58 15.62
N TYR A 128 -1.41 1.51 16.41
CA TYR A 128 -1.44 1.62 17.87
C TYR A 128 -0.24 2.39 18.41
N LYS A 129 0.98 1.99 18.03
CA LYS A 129 2.23 2.62 18.46
C LYS A 129 2.30 4.09 18.07
N THR A 130 1.84 4.41 16.88
CA THR A 130 1.81 5.78 16.36
C THR A 130 0.81 6.65 17.13
N VAL A 131 -0.41 6.17 17.30
CA VAL A 131 -1.44 6.90 18.07
C VAL A 131 -1.01 7.06 19.53
N ARG A 132 -0.40 6.02 20.12
CA ARG A 132 0.13 6.03 21.48
C ARG A 132 1.21 7.09 21.71
N HIS A 133 1.96 7.45 20.66
CA HIS A 133 2.93 8.55 20.72
C HIS A 133 2.24 9.93 20.89
N PHE A 134 1.11 10.15 20.22
CA PHE A 134 0.42 11.43 20.19
C PHE A 134 -0.71 11.55 21.22
N ALA A 135 -1.24 10.42 21.68
CA ALA A 135 -2.39 10.36 22.58
C ALA A 135 -2.14 9.42 23.76
N ASP A 136 -3.12 9.30 24.64
CA ASP A 136 -3.09 8.37 25.75
C ASP A 136 -3.36 6.92 25.30
N GLN A 137 -3.17 5.98 26.25
CA GLN A 137 -3.35 4.56 26.01
C GLN A 137 -4.79 4.20 25.58
N LYS A 138 -5.80 4.89 26.14
CA LYS A 138 -7.21 4.61 25.85
C LYS A 138 -7.54 4.93 24.39
N ILE A 139 -7.10 6.12 23.93
CA ILE A 139 -7.29 6.55 22.53
C ILE A 139 -6.55 5.60 21.58
N ALA A 140 -5.34 5.15 21.93
CA ALA A 140 -4.59 4.19 21.11
C ALA A 140 -5.34 2.84 21.00
N TRP A 141 -5.94 2.32 22.08
CA TRP A 141 -6.73 1.11 22.05
C TRP A 141 -8.05 1.28 21.28
N ILE A 142 -8.69 2.44 21.39
CA ILE A 142 -9.88 2.75 20.58
C ILE A 142 -9.52 2.74 19.09
N ALA A 143 -8.45 3.43 18.70
CA ALA A 143 -7.98 3.43 17.31
C ALA A 143 -7.63 2.03 16.81
N TYR A 144 -6.95 1.21 17.63
CA TYR A 144 -6.66 -0.17 17.30
C TYR A 144 -7.94 -1.02 17.17
N GLY A 145 -8.93 -0.82 18.04
CA GLY A 145 -10.21 -1.52 17.97
C GLY A 145 -10.98 -1.23 16.68
N PHE A 146 -11.05 0.05 16.28
CA PHE A 146 -11.60 0.42 14.98
C PHE A 146 -10.83 -0.22 13.81
N TYR A 147 -9.50 -0.18 13.85
CA TYR A 147 -8.69 -0.84 12.85
C TYR A 147 -8.91 -2.37 12.82
N PHE A 148 -8.97 -2.99 13.98
CA PHE A 148 -9.20 -4.43 14.12
C PHE A 148 -10.48 -4.88 13.38
N ILE A 149 -11.56 -4.12 13.52
CA ILE A 149 -12.86 -4.44 12.91
C ILE A 149 -12.86 -4.05 11.42
N LEU A 150 -12.52 -2.80 11.09
CA LEU A 150 -12.72 -2.24 9.75
C LEU A 150 -11.58 -2.60 8.78
N GLY A 151 -10.36 -2.69 9.26
CA GLY A 151 -9.19 -3.00 8.44
C GLY A 151 -8.73 -4.44 8.62
N GLY A 152 -8.59 -4.88 9.87
CA GLY A 152 -8.06 -6.18 10.22
C GLY A 152 -8.96 -7.35 9.81
N LEU A 153 -10.27 -7.20 9.93
CA LEU A 153 -11.29 -8.18 9.53
C LEU A 153 -12.04 -7.77 8.25
N SER A 154 -11.45 -6.88 7.45
CA SER A 154 -12.00 -6.54 6.14
C SER A 154 -12.11 -7.79 5.26
N ALA A 155 -13.18 -7.89 4.46
CA ALA A 155 -13.36 -8.98 3.50
C ALA A 155 -12.19 -9.10 2.49
N TRP A 156 -11.48 -8.01 2.22
CA TRP A 156 -10.31 -7.99 1.34
C TRP A 156 -9.14 -8.87 1.80
N ILE A 157 -9.11 -9.34 3.06
CA ILE A 157 -8.10 -10.31 3.51
C ILE A 157 -8.22 -11.68 2.81
N MET A 158 -9.39 -11.97 2.22
CA MET A 158 -9.62 -13.21 1.48
C MET A 158 -8.97 -13.22 0.10
N ILE A 159 -8.62 -12.06 -0.44
CA ILE A 159 -8.02 -11.91 -1.77
C ILE A 159 -6.57 -11.47 -1.60
N PRO A 160 -5.57 -12.33 -1.86
CA PRO A 160 -4.16 -11.94 -1.79
C PRO A 160 -3.82 -10.95 -2.90
N TYR A 161 -3.56 -9.68 -2.50
CA TYR A 161 -3.22 -8.63 -3.45
C TYR A 161 -2.47 -7.45 -2.80
N SER A 162 -2.06 -6.50 -3.63
CA SER A 162 -1.24 -5.35 -3.25
C SER A 162 -1.91 -4.43 -2.21
N ASP A 163 -3.23 -4.33 -2.20
CA ASP A 163 -3.96 -3.49 -1.24
C ASP A 163 -3.76 -3.95 0.21
N SER A 164 -3.95 -5.24 0.46
CA SER A 164 -3.76 -5.82 1.80
C SER A 164 -2.29 -5.98 2.16
N THR A 165 -1.43 -6.37 1.21
CA THR A 165 0.02 -6.49 1.44
C THR A 165 0.65 -5.11 1.63
N GLY A 166 0.18 -4.10 0.91
CA GLY A 166 0.71 -2.73 0.92
C GLY A 166 0.29 -1.88 2.11
N ILE A 167 -0.78 -2.25 2.84
CA ILE A 167 -1.38 -1.42 3.91
C ILE A 167 -0.40 -1.04 5.03
N ILE A 168 0.59 -1.89 5.30
CA ILE A 168 1.56 -1.64 6.36
C ILE A 168 2.48 -0.45 6.05
N PHE A 169 2.83 -0.22 4.78
CA PHE A 169 3.87 0.76 4.43
C PHE A 169 3.53 2.18 4.87
N PRO A 170 2.38 2.78 4.54
CA PRO A 170 2.10 4.15 4.96
C PRO A 170 2.09 4.30 6.48
N VAL A 171 1.58 3.32 7.21
CA VAL A 171 1.52 3.38 8.68
C VAL A 171 2.90 3.22 9.30
N PHE A 172 3.69 2.26 8.80
CA PHE A 172 5.05 1.99 9.29
C PHE A 172 6.02 3.11 8.93
N LEU A 173 5.93 3.67 7.72
CA LEU A 173 6.73 4.82 7.30
C LEU A 173 6.45 6.05 8.18
N PHE A 174 5.19 6.29 8.53
CA PHE A 174 4.85 7.36 9.46
C PHE A 174 5.36 7.08 10.87
N TRP A 175 5.30 5.84 11.33
CA TRP A 175 5.91 5.45 12.61
C TRP A 175 7.43 5.63 12.62
N LEU A 176 8.13 5.28 11.53
CA LEU A 176 9.57 5.55 11.38
C LEU A 176 9.88 7.05 11.45
N TYR A 177 9.04 7.89 10.82
CA TYR A 177 9.17 9.34 10.93
C TYR A 177 9.02 9.84 12.38
N VAL A 178 8.06 9.30 13.13
CA VAL A 178 7.93 9.60 14.57
C VAL A 178 9.21 9.23 15.30
N LYS A 179 9.78 8.06 15.03
CA LYS A 179 11.05 7.62 15.64
C LYS A 179 12.24 8.50 15.21
N LEU A 180 12.26 8.96 13.98
CA LEU A 180 13.26 9.91 13.50
C LEU A 180 13.22 11.24 14.27
N LYS A 181 12.02 11.71 14.64
CA LYS A 181 11.84 12.94 15.44
C LYS A 181 12.23 12.76 16.90
N GLU A 182 12.09 11.56 17.45
CA GLU A 182 12.43 11.26 18.84
C GLU A 182 13.94 11.06 19.09
N THR A 183 14.69 10.68 18.05
CA THR A 183 16.12 10.35 18.24
C THR A 183 17.02 11.57 18.15
N GLU A 184 17.99 11.66 19.06
CA GLU A 184 19.04 12.70 19.07
C GLU A 184 20.31 12.26 18.30
N SER A 185 20.54 10.95 18.20
CA SER A 185 21.75 10.40 17.57
C SER A 185 21.74 10.58 16.06
N ALA A 186 22.75 11.27 15.50
CA ALA A 186 22.91 11.46 14.06
C ALA A 186 23.04 10.13 13.32
N LYS A 187 23.76 9.15 13.86
CA LYS A 187 23.89 7.79 13.28
C LYS A 187 22.53 7.11 13.19
N LYS A 188 21.74 7.13 14.27
CA LYS A 188 20.38 6.55 14.26
C LYS A 188 19.48 7.26 13.28
N LYS A 189 19.58 8.58 13.12
CA LYS A 189 18.83 9.35 12.10
C LYS A 189 19.17 8.89 10.70
N CYS A 190 20.45 8.68 10.36
CA CYS A 190 20.86 8.16 9.06
C CYS A 190 20.26 6.77 8.80
N VAL A 191 20.32 5.85 9.78
CA VAL A 191 19.73 4.51 9.63
C VAL A 191 18.22 4.60 9.44
N LEU A 192 17.51 5.41 10.21
CA LEU A 192 16.05 5.57 10.07
C LEU A 192 15.67 6.20 8.73
N LEU A 193 16.43 7.18 8.23
CA LEU A 193 16.22 7.77 6.91
C LEU A 193 16.49 6.75 5.80
N PHE A 194 17.59 6.03 5.87
CA PHE A 194 17.87 4.95 4.93
C PHE A 194 16.70 3.95 4.88
N LEU A 195 16.27 3.42 6.03
CA LEU A 195 15.17 2.46 6.12
C LEU A 195 13.85 3.06 5.62
N MET A 196 13.55 4.32 5.97
CA MET A 196 12.31 4.96 5.55
C MET A 196 12.24 5.10 4.02
N PHE A 197 13.32 5.53 3.38
CA PHE A 197 13.35 5.69 1.92
C PHE A 197 13.48 4.34 1.19
N PHE A 198 14.23 3.38 1.75
CA PHE A 198 14.29 2.02 1.26
C PHE A 198 12.90 1.36 1.24
N LEU A 199 12.19 1.41 2.37
CA LEU A 199 10.85 0.83 2.49
C LEU A 199 9.79 1.63 1.74
N CYS A 200 9.99 2.95 1.57
CA CYS A 200 9.12 3.76 0.72
C CYS A 200 9.17 3.29 -0.73
N TYR A 201 10.35 3.01 -1.26
CA TYR A 201 10.49 2.48 -2.62
C TYR A 201 9.86 1.08 -2.75
N ILE A 202 10.15 0.15 -1.83
CA ILE A 202 9.52 -1.17 -1.81
C ILE A 202 8.00 -1.07 -1.75
N GLY A 203 7.49 -0.21 -0.85
CA GLY A 203 6.05 0.03 -0.72
C GLY A 203 5.44 0.64 -1.98
N PHE A 204 6.14 1.55 -2.64
CA PHE A 204 5.72 2.16 -3.92
C PHE A 204 5.58 1.12 -5.03
N GLU A 205 6.55 0.21 -5.16
CA GLU A 205 6.51 -0.88 -6.14
C GLU A 205 5.40 -1.91 -5.88
N ILE A 206 4.97 -2.09 -4.62
CA ILE A 206 3.82 -2.94 -4.28
C ILE A 206 2.51 -2.18 -4.49
N LYS A 207 2.43 -0.95 -3.98
CA LYS A 207 1.25 -0.06 -4.09
C LYS A 207 1.70 1.40 -4.05
N PRO A 208 1.61 2.14 -5.16
CA PRO A 208 2.11 3.53 -5.23
C PRO A 208 1.59 4.46 -4.14
N MET A 209 0.41 4.20 -3.59
CA MET A 209 -0.16 4.96 -2.47
C MET A 209 0.71 4.94 -1.20
N ALA A 210 1.61 3.97 -1.05
CA ALA A 210 2.55 3.91 0.08
C ALA A 210 3.48 5.13 0.15
N ALA A 211 3.84 5.72 -1.01
CA ALA A 211 4.72 6.88 -1.07
C ALA A 211 4.05 8.19 -0.61
N VAL A 212 2.72 8.27 -0.63
CA VAL A 212 1.98 9.53 -0.32
C VAL A 212 2.34 10.07 1.07
N VAL A 213 2.50 9.20 2.05
CA VAL A 213 2.89 9.62 3.41
C VAL A 213 4.29 10.24 3.44
N VAL A 214 5.24 9.70 2.69
CA VAL A 214 6.61 10.25 2.63
C VAL A 214 6.61 11.58 1.87
N ILE A 215 5.86 11.69 0.79
CA ILE A 215 5.66 12.95 0.06
C ILE A 215 5.09 14.02 1.00
N ALA A 216 4.08 13.69 1.79
CA ALA A 216 3.49 14.60 2.77
C ALA A 216 4.51 15.01 3.86
N ILE A 217 5.30 14.06 4.37
CA ILE A 217 6.37 14.33 5.33
C ILE A 217 7.40 15.29 4.75
N VAL A 218 7.88 15.03 3.53
CA VAL A 218 8.87 15.87 2.84
C VAL A 218 8.32 17.28 2.61
N ALA A 219 7.06 17.40 2.20
CA ALA A 219 6.40 18.70 2.02
C ALA A 219 6.33 19.50 3.34
N VAL A 220 5.89 18.86 4.43
CA VAL A 220 5.81 19.51 5.75
C VAL A 220 7.20 19.91 6.28
N GLU A 221 8.20 19.05 6.16
CA GLU A 221 9.57 19.36 6.56
C GLU A 221 10.18 20.46 5.67
N GLY A 222 9.85 20.46 4.38
CA GLY A 222 10.24 21.51 3.44
C GLY A 222 9.68 22.89 3.83
N ILE A 223 8.40 22.94 4.22
CA ILE A 223 7.77 24.17 4.73
C ILE A 223 8.47 24.66 6.01
N HIS A 224 8.76 23.74 6.93
CA HIS A 224 9.50 24.07 8.16
C HIS A 224 10.91 24.55 7.87
N PHE A 225 11.59 23.95 6.89
CA PHE A 225 12.92 24.36 6.46
C PHE A 225 12.90 25.76 5.83
N ALA A 226 11.99 26.01 4.90
CA ALA A 226 11.81 27.33 4.28
C ALA A 226 11.49 28.42 5.32
N GLY A 227 10.61 28.13 6.27
CA GLY A 227 10.30 29.05 7.36
C GLY A 227 11.51 29.40 8.25
N ARG A 228 12.45 28.49 8.45
CA ARG A 228 13.71 28.74 9.16
C ARG A 228 14.66 29.60 8.33
N LEU A 229 14.73 29.38 7.04
CA LEU A 229 15.53 30.23 6.11
C LEU A 229 15.02 31.68 6.11
N LEU A 230 13.71 31.88 5.98
CA LEU A 230 13.10 33.21 6.03
C LEU A 230 13.36 33.93 7.34
N LYS A 231 13.46 33.22 8.45
CA LYS A 231 13.83 33.77 9.76
C LYS A 231 15.34 33.93 9.95
N LYS A 232 16.16 33.78 8.90
CA LYS A 232 17.62 33.85 8.90
C LYS A 232 18.28 32.92 9.98
N GLN A 233 17.60 31.82 10.35
CA GLN A 233 18.17 30.83 11.26
C GLN A 233 19.15 29.93 10.51
N SER A 234 20.27 29.57 11.17
CA SER A 234 21.22 28.63 10.57
C SER A 234 20.56 27.27 10.40
N VAL A 235 20.36 26.86 9.14
CA VAL A 235 19.78 25.56 8.78
C VAL A 235 20.83 24.54 8.31
N TRP A 236 22.02 25.03 7.98
CA TRP A 236 23.12 24.21 7.49
C TRP A 236 23.85 23.55 8.67
N LYS A 237 23.53 22.29 8.92
CA LYS A 237 24.28 21.43 9.84
C LYS A 237 25.11 20.44 9.01
N LYS A 238 26.34 20.12 9.48
CA LYS A 238 27.21 19.11 8.83
C LYS A 238 26.50 17.76 8.62
N SER A 239 25.54 17.44 9.48
CA SER A 239 24.74 16.22 9.39
C SER A 239 23.67 16.23 8.26
N LEU A 240 23.31 17.40 7.68
CA LEU A 240 22.28 17.47 6.64
C LEU A 240 22.69 16.68 5.39
N LEU A 241 23.92 16.83 4.94
CA LEU A 241 24.45 16.08 3.80
C LEU A 241 24.39 14.56 4.07
N ALA A 242 24.76 14.12 5.29
CA ALA A 242 24.70 12.72 5.66
C ALA A 242 23.26 12.18 5.66
N TYR A 243 22.29 13.01 6.06
CA TYR A 243 20.86 12.64 6.03
C TYR A 243 20.32 12.50 4.60
N CYS A 244 20.66 13.46 3.73
CA CYS A 244 20.31 13.38 2.31
C CYS A 244 20.95 12.16 1.64
N LEU A 245 22.24 11.91 1.92
CA LEU A 245 22.95 10.74 1.39
C LEU A 245 22.32 9.43 1.88
N ALA A 246 21.97 9.32 3.14
CA ALA A 246 21.29 8.14 3.69
C ALA A 246 19.94 7.87 3.00
N ALA A 247 19.15 8.92 2.72
CA ALA A 247 17.89 8.79 2.01
C ALA A 247 18.11 8.33 0.55
N VAL A 248 19.07 8.95 -0.18
CA VAL A 248 19.40 8.57 -1.56
C VAL A 248 19.93 7.14 -1.64
N LEU A 249 20.80 6.75 -0.71
CA LEU A 249 21.30 5.38 -0.64
C LEU A 249 20.19 4.36 -0.34
N GLY A 250 19.22 4.71 0.50
CA GLY A 250 18.05 3.88 0.76
C GLY A 250 17.22 3.65 -0.49
N LEU A 251 16.89 4.72 -1.24
CA LEU A 251 16.19 4.62 -2.52
C LEU A 251 16.99 3.81 -3.55
N GLY A 252 18.27 4.11 -3.73
CA GLY A 252 19.12 3.44 -4.71
C GLY A 252 19.29 1.96 -4.41
N ALA A 253 19.49 1.59 -3.14
CA ALA A 253 19.59 0.19 -2.73
C ALA A 253 18.29 -0.58 -2.97
N ALA A 254 17.13 0.03 -2.67
CA ALA A 254 15.83 -0.58 -2.94
C ALA A 254 15.58 -0.72 -4.44
N ALA A 255 15.84 0.34 -5.23
CA ALA A 255 15.65 0.32 -6.68
C ALA A 255 16.56 -0.75 -7.35
N GLY A 256 17.83 -0.80 -6.99
CA GLY A 256 18.75 -1.83 -7.49
C GLY A 256 18.32 -3.25 -7.10
N GLY A 257 17.89 -3.43 -5.85
CA GLY A 257 17.39 -4.72 -5.36
C GLY A 257 16.12 -5.16 -6.09
N VAL A 258 15.13 -4.27 -6.23
CA VAL A 258 13.88 -4.56 -6.97
C VAL A 258 14.18 -4.88 -8.43
N SER A 259 15.00 -4.06 -9.11
CA SER A 259 15.36 -4.31 -10.50
C SER A 259 16.05 -5.69 -10.68
N ALA A 260 16.93 -6.07 -9.76
CA ALA A 260 17.60 -7.36 -9.80
C ALA A 260 16.61 -8.53 -9.63
N VAL A 261 15.71 -8.46 -8.64
CA VAL A 261 14.78 -9.57 -8.38
C VAL A 261 13.69 -9.65 -9.45
N VAL A 262 13.18 -8.51 -9.94
CA VAL A 262 12.20 -8.47 -11.03
C VAL A 262 12.84 -9.00 -12.32
N GLY A 263 14.08 -8.57 -12.66
CA GLY A 263 14.79 -9.04 -13.83
C GLY A 263 15.08 -10.54 -13.79
N SER A 264 15.25 -11.15 -12.62
CA SER A 264 15.50 -12.59 -12.47
C SER A 264 14.29 -13.48 -12.84
N MET A 265 13.09 -12.92 -12.95
CA MET A 265 11.88 -13.67 -13.34
C MET A 265 11.71 -13.82 -14.85
N HIS A 266 12.46 -13.06 -15.66
CA HIS A 266 12.47 -13.12 -17.13
C HIS A 266 11.10 -12.93 -17.82
N PHE A 267 10.20 -12.13 -17.22
CA PHE A 267 8.98 -11.72 -17.94
C PHE A 267 9.34 -10.88 -19.16
N PRO A 268 8.74 -11.14 -20.35
CA PRO A 268 8.99 -10.37 -21.56
C PRO A 268 8.20 -9.04 -21.51
N VAL A 269 8.68 -8.11 -20.69
CA VAL A 269 8.03 -6.80 -20.49
C VAL A 269 8.44 -5.84 -21.60
N VAL A 270 7.44 -5.25 -22.26
CA VAL A 270 7.60 -4.18 -23.25
C VAL A 270 7.31 -2.85 -22.58
N THR A 271 8.30 -1.97 -22.50
CA THR A 271 8.20 -0.70 -21.75
C THR A 271 7.29 0.34 -22.41
N ASP A 272 7.06 0.23 -23.71
CA ASP A 272 6.26 1.19 -24.49
C ASP A 272 4.74 1.06 -24.27
N THR A 273 4.30 0.03 -23.55
CA THR A 273 2.88 -0.23 -23.26
C THR A 273 2.49 0.05 -21.81
N VAL A 274 3.42 0.57 -20.99
CA VAL A 274 3.19 0.83 -19.58
C VAL A 274 2.15 1.93 -19.37
N LEU A 275 1.11 1.63 -18.57
CA LEU A 275 0.17 2.65 -18.12
C LEU A 275 0.79 3.48 -16.99
N GLY A 276 1.24 4.68 -17.35
CA GLY A 276 1.87 5.62 -16.44
C GLY A 276 0.88 6.37 -15.54
N TRP A 277 1.42 7.29 -14.73
CA TRP A 277 0.59 8.15 -13.88
C TRP A 277 -0.39 9.02 -14.67
N GLN A 278 -0.08 9.34 -15.93
CA GLN A 278 -0.93 10.11 -16.83
C GLN A 278 -2.25 9.38 -17.10
N HIS A 279 -2.19 8.06 -17.40
CA HIS A 279 -3.36 7.23 -17.53
C HIS A 279 -4.25 7.27 -16.28
N HIS A 280 -3.65 7.03 -15.12
CA HIS A 280 -4.39 7.02 -13.85
C HIS A 280 -4.98 8.38 -13.49
N MET A 281 -4.29 9.48 -13.84
CA MET A 281 -4.83 10.83 -13.66
C MET A 281 -5.99 11.11 -14.61
N MET A 282 -5.85 10.75 -15.89
CA MET A 282 -6.92 10.84 -16.90
C MET A 282 -8.15 10.06 -16.47
N LEU A 283 -7.97 8.80 -16.06
CA LEU A 283 -9.02 7.95 -15.51
C LEU A 283 -9.70 8.59 -14.28
N GLY A 284 -8.90 9.12 -13.38
CA GLY A 284 -9.38 9.81 -12.17
C GLY A 284 -10.23 11.07 -12.45
N LEU A 285 -10.13 11.65 -13.64
CA LEU A 285 -10.91 12.79 -14.12
C LEU A 285 -12.07 12.39 -15.04
N ASN A 286 -12.39 11.11 -15.18
CA ASN A 286 -13.54 10.66 -15.97
C ASN A 286 -14.84 10.96 -15.23
N LYS A 287 -15.70 11.78 -15.87
CA LYS A 287 -17.00 12.21 -15.30
C LYS A 287 -18.00 11.06 -15.23
N ASP A 288 -18.01 10.21 -16.25
CA ASP A 288 -19.03 9.17 -16.43
C ASP A 288 -18.86 8.05 -15.41
N THR A 289 -17.59 7.76 -15.05
CA THR A 289 -17.25 6.74 -14.05
C THR A 289 -17.01 7.33 -12.64
N ASN A 290 -17.19 8.64 -12.45
CA ASN A 290 -16.81 9.35 -11.22
C ASN A 290 -15.37 9.03 -10.78
N GLY A 291 -14.44 8.93 -11.75
CA GLY A 291 -13.03 8.64 -11.52
C GLY A 291 -12.71 7.19 -11.21
N GLY A 292 -13.62 6.26 -11.51
CA GLY A 292 -13.37 4.83 -11.47
C GLY A 292 -12.84 4.29 -12.81
N TYR A 293 -12.67 2.97 -12.91
CA TYR A 293 -12.24 2.31 -14.13
C TYR A 293 -13.15 2.64 -15.31
N SER A 294 -12.55 2.82 -16.48
CA SER A 294 -13.22 3.08 -17.75
C SER A 294 -12.51 2.28 -18.84
N GLN A 295 -13.21 1.34 -19.47
CA GLN A 295 -12.68 0.58 -20.58
C GLN A 295 -12.31 1.51 -21.75
N ALA A 296 -13.11 2.53 -22.03
CA ALA A 296 -12.82 3.51 -23.06
C ALA A 296 -11.51 4.28 -22.83
N ASP A 297 -11.22 4.65 -21.57
CA ASP A 297 -9.94 5.28 -21.22
C ASP A 297 -8.77 4.30 -21.32
N PHE A 298 -8.98 3.04 -20.98
CA PHE A 298 -7.98 1.99 -21.16
C PHE A 298 -7.68 1.76 -22.65
N ASP A 299 -8.71 1.57 -23.47
CA ASP A 299 -8.57 1.38 -24.92
C ASP A 299 -7.90 2.58 -25.59
N TYR A 300 -8.25 3.81 -25.15
CA TYR A 300 -7.58 5.02 -25.61
C TYR A 300 -6.08 5.00 -25.30
N SER A 301 -5.69 4.71 -24.05
CA SER A 301 -4.28 4.68 -23.66
C SER A 301 -3.48 3.59 -24.39
N THR A 302 -4.09 2.43 -24.62
CA THR A 302 -3.40 1.29 -25.27
C THR A 302 -3.44 1.35 -26.80
N SER A 303 -4.08 2.36 -27.40
CA SER A 303 -4.16 2.52 -28.86
C SER A 303 -2.91 3.14 -29.51
N PHE A 304 -2.00 3.70 -28.71
CA PHE A 304 -0.79 4.39 -29.20
C PHE A 304 0.36 3.41 -29.43
N SER A 305 1.20 3.74 -30.42
CA SER A 305 2.32 2.89 -30.82
C SER A 305 3.58 3.08 -29.96
N SER A 306 3.67 4.18 -29.22
CA SER A 306 4.79 4.49 -28.33
C SER A 306 4.33 5.13 -27.03
N ALA A 307 5.12 4.93 -25.95
CA ALA A 307 4.86 5.56 -24.67
C ALA A 307 4.88 7.10 -24.74
N GLU A 308 5.71 7.69 -25.60
CA GLU A 308 5.80 9.13 -25.77
C GLU A 308 4.50 9.71 -26.35
N GLU A 309 3.97 9.10 -27.42
CA GLU A 309 2.69 9.49 -28.02
C GLU A 309 1.53 9.32 -27.04
N GLN A 310 1.48 8.17 -26.36
CA GLN A 310 0.49 7.87 -25.34
C GLN A 310 0.50 8.96 -24.23
N HIS A 311 1.64 9.22 -23.62
CA HIS A 311 1.74 10.18 -22.52
C HIS A 311 1.37 11.62 -22.96
N ALA A 312 1.76 12.02 -24.18
CA ALA A 312 1.40 13.32 -24.74
C ALA A 312 -0.11 13.44 -24.95
N ALA A 313 -0.74 12.41 -25.49
CA ALA A 313 -2.19 12.35 -25.72
C ALA A 313 -2.97 12.35 -24.40
N GLU A 314 -2.54 11.57 -23.43
CA GLU A 314 -3.15 11.53 -22.08
C GLU A 314 -3.06 12.89 -21.37
N LEU A 315 -1.91 13.56 -21.43
CA LEU A 315 -1.73 14.92 -20.86
C LEU A 315 -2.67 15.93 -21.53
N LYS A 316 -2.87 15.82 -22.85
CA LYS A 316 -3.80 16.67 -23.57
C LYS A 316 -5.25 16.44 -23.14
N GLU A 317 -5.64 15.17 -22.97
CA GLU A 317 -6.99 14.81 -22.50
C GLU A 317 -7.21 15.24 -21.04
N ILE A 318 -6.20 15.10 -20.16
CA ILE A 318 -6.22 15.63 -18.78
C ILE A 318 -6.49 17.14 -18.80
N GLY A 319 -5.75 17.89 -19.62
CA GLY A 319 -5.93 19.34 -19.76
C GLY A 319 -7.33 19.73 -20.23
N LYS A 320 -7.88 18.98 -21.19
CA LYS A 320 -9.25 19.16 -21.70
C LYS A 320 -10.28 18.88 -20.58
N ARG A 321 -10.20 17.73 -19.88
CA ARG A 321 -11.11 17.36 -18.79
C ARG A 321 -11.09 18.40 -17.66
N LEU A 322 -9.90 18.89 -17.26
CA LEU A 322 -9.79 19.93 -16.24
C LEU A 322 -10.43 21.26 -16.69
N LYS A 323 -10.26 21.63 -17.95
CA LYS A 323 -10.90 22.82 -18.53
C LYS A 323 -12.42 22.68 -18.58
N ASP A 324 -12.91 21.51 -18.99
CA ASP A 324 -14.35 21.22 -19.09
C ASP A 324 -15.03 21.20 -17.71
N PHE A 325 -14.31 20.79 -16.67
CA PHE A 325 -14.82 20.87 -15.30
C PHE A 325 -14.96 22.32 -14.82
N GLY A 326 -13.98 23.19 -15.09
CA GLY A 326 -13.80 24.43 -14.36
C GLY A 326 -13.62 24.16 -12.86
N VAL A 327 -13.43 25.21 -12.06
CA VAL A 327 -13.17 25.08 -10.62
C VAL A 327 -14.36 24.44 -9.87
N GLY A 328 -15.57 24.91 -10.13
CA GLY A 328 -16.79 24.42 -9.46
C GLY A 328 -17.10 22.96 -9.83
N GLY A 329 -17.00 22.62 -11.11
CA GLY A 329 -17.23 21.24 -11.59
C GLY A 329 -16.19 20.26 -11.04
N TYR A 330 -14.91 20.68 -10.92
CA TYR A 330 -13.87 19.85 -10.32
C TYR A 330 -14.14 19.55 -8.84
N LEU A 331 -14.55 20.56 -8.07
CA LEU A 331 -14.93 20.34 -6.67
C LEU A 331 -16.12 19.39 -6.52
N GLN A 332 -17.13 19.54 -7.40
CA GLN A 332 -18.27 18.60 -7.42
C GLN A 332 -17.83 17.17 -7.78
N HIS A 333 -16.96 17.02 -8.78
CA HIS A 333 -16.39 15.73 -9.16
C HIS A 333 -15.61 15.09 -8.01
N PHE A 334 -14.79 15.88 -7.31
CA PHE A 334 -14.03 15.42 -6.15
C PHE A 334 -14.95 14.87 -5.04
N VAL A 335 -16.06 15.55 -4.76
CA VAL A 335 -17.06 15.07 -3.78
C VAL A 335 -17.71 13.77 -4.25
N LYS A 336 -18.12 13.68 -5.52
CA LYS A 336 -18.72 12.45 -6.08
C LYS A 336 -17.73 11.27 -6.06
N LYS A 337 -16.48 11.50 -6.43
CA LYS A 337 -15.41 10.49 -6.37
C LYS A 337 -15.15 10.04 -4.93
N SER A 338 -15.11 10.97 -3.97
CA SER A 338 -14.94 10.64 -2.56
C SER A 338 -16.13 9.85 -2.02
N ALA A 339 -17.36 10.23 -2.40
CA ALA A 339 -18.56 9.48 -2.03
C ALA A 339 -18.48 8.05 -2.58
N ARG A 340 -18.14 7.87 -3.88
CA ARG A 340 -17.97 6.54 -4.47
C ARG A 340 -16.96 5.67 -3.71
N ASN A 341 -15.86 6.25 -3.25
CA ASN A 341 -14.77 5.48 -2.63
C ASN A 341 -15.02 5.13 -1.16
N TYR A 342 -15.85 5.92 -0.45
CA TYR A 342 -15.94 5.82 1.01
C TYR A 342 -17.35 5.75 1.57
N PHE A 343 -18.39 6.00 0.75
CA PHE A 343 -19.73 6.22 1.26
C PHE A 343 -20.49 4.94 1.63
N ASP A 344 -20.23 3.85 0.93
CA ASP A 344 -20.93 2.58 1.13
C ASP A 344 -20.43 1.78 2.35
N GLY A 345 -19.27 2.16 2.91
CA GLY A 345 -18.66 1.50 4.06
C GLY A 345 -18.11 0.09 3.79
N CYS A 346 -18.33 -0.45 2.60
CA CYS A 346 -17.85 -1.80 2.23
C CYS A 346 -16.52 -1.79 1.47
N PHE A 347 -15.92 -0.61 1.30
CA PHE A 347 -14.62 -0.45 0.63
C PHE A 347 -14.55 -1.10 -0.77
N GLY A 348 -15.65 -1.04 -1.51
CA GLY A 348 -15.76 -1.63 -2.85
C GLY A 348 -16.06 -3.13 -2.87
N TRP A 349 -16.17 -3.80 -1.72
CA TRP A 349 -16.46 -5.23 -1.65
C TRP A 349 -17.78 -5.59 -2.34
N GLY A 350 -18.89 -4.89 -2.04
CA GLY A 350 -20.20 -5.16 -2.62
C GLY A 350 -20.27 -5.05 -4.14
N GLY A 351 -19.44 -4.15 -4.74
CA GLY A 351 -19.41 -3.98 -6.20
C GLY A 351 -18.43 -4.89 -6.94
N LEU A 352 -17.39 -5.38 -6.26
CA LEU A 352 -16.31 -6.14 -6.88
C LEU A 352 -16.10 -7.50 -6.20
N GLY A 353 -15.85 -7.51 -4.89
CA GLY A 353 -15.49 -8.73 -4.16
C GLY A 353 -16.66 -9.71 -4.07
N GLU A 354 -17.85 -9.21 -3.80
CA GLU A 354 -19.07 -10.03 -3.67
C GLU A 354 -19.41 -10.77 -4.97
N THR A 355 -19.35 -10.09 -6.11
CA THR A 355 -19.60 -10.71 -7.43
C THR A 355 -18.67 -11.88 -7.67
N PHE A 356 -17.36 -11.72 -7.46
CA PHE A 356 -16.39 -12.80 -7.65
C PHE A 356 -16.57 -13.93 -6.65
N TYR A 357 -16.90 -13.62 -5.39
CA TYR A 357 -17.16 -14.64 -4.39
C TYR A 357 -18.39 -15.48 -4.77
N THR A 358 -19.46 -14.85 -5.25
CA THR A 358 -20.70 -15.52 -5.67
C THR A 358 -20.48 -16.40 -6.91
N GLU A 359 -19.64 -15.97 -7.86
CA GLU A 359 -19.28 -16.76 -9.04
C GLU A 359 -18.54 -18.05 -8.67
N ILE A 360 -17.64 -18.01 -7.69
CA ILE A 360 -16.82 -19.15 -7.27
C ILE A 360 -17.54 -20.04 -6.27
N PHE A 361 -18.37 -19.47 -5.41
CA PHE A 361 -19.13 -20.16 -4.36
C PHE A 361 -20.62 -19.76 -4.42
N PRO A 362 -21.36 -20.16 -5.47
CA PRO A 362 -22.74 -19.73 -5.66
C PRO A 362 -23.67 -20.09 -4.49
N GLU A 363 -23.40 -21.20 -3.82
CA GLU A 363 -24.17 -21.64 -2.64
C GLU A 363 -23.84 -20.86 -1.35
N ARG A 364 -22.64 -20.25 -1.28
CA ARG A 364 -22.16 -19.50 -0.11
C ARG A 364 -22.35 -18.00 -0.24
N GLY A 365 -22.50 -17.50 -1.47
CA GLY A 365 -22.63 -16.08 -1.75
C GLY A 365 -23.85 -15.44 -1.08
N THR A 366 -24.95 -16.16 -1.01
CA THR A 366 -26.19 -15.73 -0.34
C THR A 366 -26.03 -15.53 1.17
N VAL A 367 -25.13 -16.24 1.82
CA VAL A 367 -24.88 -16.11 3.27
C VAL A 367 -24.01 -14.90 3.58
N LEU A 368 -23.04 -14.56 2.72
CA LEU A 368 -22.17 -13.38 2.90
C LEU A 368 -22.86 -12.06 2.53
N CYS A 369 -23.82 -12.09 1.60
CA CYS A 369 -24.63 -10.93 1.24
C CYS A 369 -25.70 -10.59 2.31
N SER A 370 -26.00 -11.51 3.21
CA SER A 370 -26.99 -11.34 4.28
C SER A 370 -26.37 -10.91 5.62
N LEU A 371 -25.06 -10.83 5.72
CA LEU A 371 -24.30 -10.29 6.85
C LEU A 371 -23.84 -8.87 6.61
#